data_4868a3b11022a8d362a06931707bc368
#
_entry.id   4868a3b11022a8d362a06931707bc368
#
_cell.length_a   1.000
_cell.length_b   1.000
_cell.length_c   1.000
_cell.angle_alpha   90.00
_cell.angle_beta   90.00
_cell.angle_gamma   90.00
#
_symmetry.space_group_name_H-M   'P 1'
#
loop_
_entity.id
_entity.type
_entity.pdbx_description
1 polymer ?
#
loop_
_entity_poly.entity_id
_entity_poly.type
_entity_poly.pdbx_seq_one_letter_code
_entity_poly.pdbx_strand_id
1 'polypeptide(L)'
;MKRIVFLMTLLMLGSEAAAKCSYSGTTTTQSITLSNLKIPTDPSIPVGSVLYTRKIGTGPYKNFECSKIMNDQYIIDISTPVVAGVTGLQGGPVYETGIDGIGFQVSDLLRSRNGHIVAAEAGNTLVPIEKTSQNYYQDVTIWLIKTKNVIDTSGTGSNPSVSYSVGNLTTNPKKGDRLLYTLSSIKFKDINYRNTSCNI
;
A
#
# COMPACT_ATOMS: atom_id res chain seq x y z
N MET A 1 47.62 -58.34 6.90
CA MET A 1 47.62 -56.86 7.10
C MET A 1 46.46 -56.26 6.32
N LYS A 2 45.33 -55.96 7.00
CA LYS A 2 44.11 -55.38 6.38
C LYS A 2 44.20 -53.87 6.53
N ARG A 3 44.32 -53.15 5.40
CA ARG A 3 44.23 -51.68 5.38
C ARG A 3 42.77 -51.25 5.38
N ILE A 4 42.33 -50.67 6.47
CA ILE A 4 41.01 -50.02 6.61
C ILE A 4 41.16 -48.63 5.98
N VAL A 5 40.50 -48.45 4.85
CA VAL A 5 40.37 -47.11 4.26
C VAL A 5 39.15 -46.42 4.91
N PHE A 6 39.42 -45.44 5.75
CA PHE A 6 38.42 -44.62 6.40
C PHE A 6 37.94 -43.57 5.38
N LEU A 7 36.81 -43.82 4.74
CA LEU A 7 36.18 -42.85 3.84
C LEU A 7 35.47 -41.79 4.69
N MET A 8 36.16 -40.68 4.90
CA MET A 8 35.61 -39.55 5.61
C MET A 8 34.69 -38.78 4.66
N THR A 9 33.41 -39.12 4.64
CA THR A 9 32.37 -38.35 3.94
C THR A 9 32.15 -37.05 4.68
N LEU A 10 32.78 -36.02 4.17
CA LEU A 10 32.58 -34.64 4.61
C LEU A 10 31.16 -34.22 4.15
N LEU A 11 30.17 -34.39 5.04
CA LEU A 11 28.85 -33.77 4.84
C LEU A 11 29.04 -32.26 4.85
N MET A 12 29.16 -31.68 3.68
CA MET A 12 28.96 -30.26 3.49
C MET A 12 27.48 -29.97 3.81
N LEU A 13 27.21 -29.69 5.05
CA LEU A 13 25.98 -28.99 5.44
C LEU A 13 26.08 -27.58 4.86
N GLY A 14 25.71 -27.46 3.59
CA GLY A 14 25.44 -26.17 3.00
C GLY A 14 24.29 -25.54 3.81
N SER A 15 24.63 -24.64 4.73
CA SER A 15 23.66 -23.73 5.27
C SER A 15 23.17 -22.89 4.09
N GLU A 16 21.99 -23.22 3.56
CA GLU A 16 21.28 -22.30 2.70
C GLU A 16 21.14 -21.01 3.49
N ALA A 17 21.99 -20.05 3.17
CA ALA A 17 21.83 -18.70 3.67
C ALA A 17 20.49 -18.20 3.12
N ALA A 18 19.43 -18.38 3.88
CA ALA A 18 18.12 -17.89 3.55
C ALA A 18 18.27 -16.40 3.26
N ALA A 19 18.02 -16.06 2.01
CA ALA A 19 18.03 -14.67 1.56
C ALA A 19 17.09 -13.87 2.44
N LYS A 20 17.60 -12.87 3.11
CA LYS A 20 16.86 -12.12 4.11
C LYS A 20 16.98 -10.64 3.84
N CYS A 21 15.83 -9.96 3.79
CA CYS A 21 15.82 -8.51 3.82
C CYS A 21 16.15 -8.03 5.24
N SER A 22 17.11 -7.13 5.37
CA SER A 22 17.36 -6.38 6.59
C SER A 22 16.67 -5.02 6.50
N TYR A 23 16.24 -4.52 7.62
CA TYR A 23 15.43 -3.32 7.71
C TYR A 23 16.01 -2.39 8.77
N SER A 24 16.33 -1.16 8.37
CA SER A 24 16.79 -0.12 9.29
C SER A 24 15.65 0.83 9.62
N GLY A 25 15.19 0.80 10.85
CA GLY A 25 14.16 1.72 11.34
C GLY A 25 13.03 1.05 12.10
N THR A 26 12.21 1.85 12.74
CA THR A 26 11.02 1.41 13.46
C THR A 26 9.81 1.42 12.53
N THR A 27 8.98 0.40 12.62
CA THR A 27 7.67 0.39 11.95
C THR A 27 6.85 1.58 12.41
N THR A 28 6.26 2.30 11.47
CA THR A 28 5.35 3.40 11.80
C THR A 28 3.92 2.92 11.60
N THR A 29 3.12 3.03 12.66
CA THR A 29 1.67 2.81 12.61
C THR A 29 0.99 4.12 12.95
N GLN A 30 0.10 4.58 12.08
CA GLN A 30 -0.65 5.82 12.27
C GLN A 30 -2.14 5.57 12.08
N SER A 31 -2.95 6.28 12.85
CA SER A 31 -4.37 6.48 12.57
C SER A 31 -4.55 7.91 12.11
N ILE A 32 -5.26 8.12 11.04
CA ILE A 32 -5.48 9.44 10.48
C ILE A 32 -6.96 9.78 10.45
N THR A 33 -7.25 11.06 10.64
CA THR A 33 -8.58 11.61 10.40
C THR A 33 -8.48 12.61 9.26
N LEU A 34 -9.23 12.34 8.21
CA LEU A 34 -9.47 13.30 7.13
C LEU A 34 -10.67 14.14 7.55
N SER A 35 -10.42 15.37 7.99
CA SER A 35 -11.45 16.27 8.49
C SER A 35 -11.55 17.53 7.64
N ASN A 36 -12.70 18.21 7.73
CA ASN A 36 -12.99 19.43 6.98
C ASN A 36 -12.84 19.25 5.46
N LEU A 37 -13.23 18.08 4.99
CA LEU A 37 -13.17 17.74 3.56
C LEU A 37 -14.18 18.57 2.79
N LYS A 38 -13.72 19.25 1.74
CA LYS A 38 -14.59 19.97 0.79
C LYS A 38 -14.72 19.09 -0.45
N ILE A 39 -15.81 18.34 -0.53
CA ILE A 39 -16.04 17.38 -1.61
C ILE A 39 -17.05 17.96 -2.61
N PRO A 40 -16.66 18.17 -3.87
CA PRO A 40 -17.60 18.58 -4.90
C PRO A 40 -18.57 17.44 -5.22
N THR A 41 -19.85 17.76 -5.28
CA THR A 41 -20.92 16.81 -5.60
C THR A 41 -21.50 16.99 -7.00
N ASP A 42 -20.86 17.82 -7.81
CA ASP A 42 -21.31 18.09 -9.18
C ASP A 42 -21.39 16.78 -9.99
N PRO A 43 -22.57 16.44 -10.54
CA PRO A 43 -22.74 15.25 -11.36
C PRO A 43 -21.89 15.26 -12.63
N SER A 44 -21.53 16.44 -13.15
CA SER A 44 -20.70 16.57 -14.35
C SER A 44 -19.24 16.12 -14.15
N ILE A 45 -18.77 16.04 -12.91
CA ILE A 45 -17.46 15.47 -12.63
C ILE A 45 -17.48 13.98 -12.97
N PRO A 46 -16.61 13.49 -13.87
CA PRO A 46 -16.62 12.09 -14.27
C PRO A 46 -16.30 11.13 -13.11
N VAL A 47 -16.90 9.95 -13.16
CA VAL A 47 -16.49 8.81 -12.30
C VAL A 47 -15.02 8.50 -12.57
N GLY A 48 -14.24 8.20 -11.53
CA GLY A 48 -12.78 8.02 -11.57
C GLY A 48 -11.98 9.30 -11.30
N SER A 49 -12.65 10.47 -11.25
CA SER A 49 -11.96 11.74 -10.96
C SER A 49 -11.54 11.86 -9.50
N VAL A 50 -10.40 12.54 -9.29
CA VAL A 50 -9.92 12.88 -7.95
C VAL A 50 -10.74 14.02 -7.37
N LEU A 51 -11.38 13.78 -6.24
CA LEU A 51 -12.17 14.75 -5.49
C LEU A 51 -11.34 15.48 -4.42
N TYR A 52 -10.34 14.80 -3.87
CA TYR A 52 -9.51 15.32 -2.79
C TYR A 52 -8.16 14.59 -2.74
N THR A 53 -7.13 15.31 -2.32
CA THR A 53 -5.77 14.76 -2.15
C THR A 53 -5.19 15.16 -0.79
N ARG A 54 -4.60 14.21 -0.09
CA ARG A 54 -3.90 14.45 1.18
C ARG A 54 -2.57 13.72 1.19
N LYS A 55 -1.50 14.45 1.49
CA LYS A 55 -0.20 13.87 1.85
C LYS A 55 -0.09 13.67 3.35
N ILE A 56 0.47 12.54 3.75
CA ILE A 56 0.67 12.16 5.14
C ILE A 56 2.13 11.77 5.29
N GLY A 57 2.84 12.45 6.18
CA GLY A 57 4.20 12.07 6.51
C GLY A 57 4.24 10.71 7.20
N THR A 58 5.10 9.82 6.74
CA THR A 58 5.30 8.48 7.35
C THR A 58 6.39 8.49 8.43
N GLY A 59 6.97 9.62 8.71
CA GLY A 59 8.08 9.77 9.65
C GLY A 59 9.46 9.71 8.97
N PRO A 60 10.51 9.46 9.72
CA PRO A 60 11.87 9.51 9.19
C PRO A 60 12.09 8.47 8.09
N TYR A 61 12.93 8.86 7.16
CA TYR A 61 13.35 8.03 6.03
C TYR A 61 13.87 6.67 6.47
N LYS A 62 13.49 5.62 5.77
CA LYS A 62 13.79 4.25 6.10
C LYS A 62 14.31 3.50 4.89
N ASN A 63 15.31 2.65 5.13
CA ASN A 63 15.86 1.78 4.11
C ASN A 63 15.57 0.33 4.44
N PHE A 64 15.39 -0.49 3.44
CA PHE A 64 15.56 -1.91 3.57
C PHE A 64 16.59 -2.40 2.55
N GLU A 65 17.38 -3.38 2.96
CA GLU A 65 18.38 -4.02 2.14
C GLU A 65 18.05 -5.49 2.04
N CYS A 66 18.04 -6.01 0.83
CA CYS A 66 17.76 -7.41 0.59
C CYS A 66 18.98 -8.09 -0.03
N SER A 67 19.31 -9.31 0.40
CA SER A 67 20.37 -10.10 -0.21
C SER A 67 19.98 -10.53 -1.62
N LYS A 68 20.97 -10.79 -2.49
CA LYS A 68 20.81 -11.03 -3.93
C LYS A 68 19.92 -12.21 -4.34
N ILE A 69 19.59 -13.11 -3.43
CA ILE A 69 18.74 -14.27 -3.69
C ILE A 69 17.45 -14.05 -2.91
N MET A 70 16.35 -13.68 -3.59
CA MET A 70 15.15 -13.25 -2.88
C MET A 70 13.93 -14.03 -3.31
N ASN A 71 13.27 -14.59 -2.29
CA ASN A 71 11.87 -15.03 -2.35
C ASN A 71 10.96 -14.09 -1.57
N ASP A 72 11.50 -12.97 -1.06
CA ASP A 72 10.70 -12.02 -0.31
C ASP A 72 9.79 -11.24 -1.25
N GLN A 73 8.56 -11.02 -0.81
CA GLN A 73 7.57 -10.29 -1.55
C GLN A 73 7.20 -9.00 -0.84
N TYR A 74 6.89 -8.00 -1.63
CA TYR A 74 6.26 -6.79 -1.17
C TYR A 74 4.75 -6.99 -1.18
N ILE A 75 4.14 -6.76 -0.03
CA ILE A 75 2.74 -7.05 0.21
C ILE A 75 2.04 -5.77 0.62
N ILE A 76 0.98 -5.44 -0.09
CA ILE A 76 0.06 -4.35 0.24
C ILE A 76 -1.27 -5.00 0.63
N ASP A 77 -1.70 -4.76 1.84
CA ASP A 77 -3.00 -5.20 2.33
C ASP A 77 -3.91 -3.99 2.58
N ILE A 78 -5.09 -4.00 1.96
CA ILE A 78 -6.11 -2.95 2.08
C ILE A 78 -7.38 -3.63 2.55
N SER A 79 -7.92 -3.17 3.68
CA SER A 79 -8.98 -3.86 4.42
C SER A 79 -10.36 -3.82 3.76
N THR A 80 -10.55 -2.95 2.76
CA THR A 80 -11.83 -2.80 2.06
C THR A 80 -11.74 -3.32 0.62
N PRO A 81 -12.86 -3.77 0.05
CA PRO A 81 -12.87 -4.28 -1.31
C PRO A 81 -12.64 -3.19 -2.36
N VAL A 82 -12.30 -3.63 -3.56
CA VAL A 82 -12.21 -2.78 -4.75
C VAL A 82 -13.63 -2.43 -5.22
N VAL A 83 -13.83 -1.16 -5.57
CA VAL A 83 -15.07 -0.70 -6.22
C VAL A 83 -15.12 -1.24 -7.64
N ALA A 84 -16.08 -2.10 -7.92
CA ALA A 84 -16.20 -2.75 -9.24
C ALA A 84 -16.47 -1.72 -10.35
N GLY A 85 -15.77 -1.87 -11.48
CA GLY A 85 -15.99 -1.06 -12.68
C GLY A 85 -15.48 0.38 -12.58
N VAL A 86 -14.76 0.74 -11.51
CA VAL A 86 -14.18 2.08 -11.36
C VAL A 86 -12.68 1.99 -11.38
N THR A 87 -12.07 2.79 -12.22
CA THR A 87 -10.62 3.02 -12.25
C THR A 87 -10.34 4.46 -11.83
N GLY A 88 -9.36 4.64 -10.98
CA GLY A 88 -8.97 5.95 -10.49
C GLY A 88 -7.73 6.50 -11.18
N LEU A 89 -6.96 7.29 -10.44
CA LEU A 89 -5.72 7.88 -10.90
C LEU A 89 -4.80 6.81 -11.48
N GLN A 90 -4.22 7.10 -12.65
CA GLN A 90 -3.27 6.22 -13.37
C GLN A 90 -3.81 4.82 -13.72
N GLY A 91 -5.13 4.66 -13.79
CA GLY A 91 -5.76 3.38 -14.08
C GLY A 91 -5.74 2.38 -12.91
N GLY A 92 -5.32 2.82 -11.71
CA GLY A 92 -5.26 1.98 -10.53
C GLY A 92 -6.61 1.67 -9.90
N PRO A 93 -6.70 0.61 -9.07
CA PRO A 93 -7.92 0.22 -8.39
C PRO A 93 -8.35 1.29 -7.37
N VAL A 94 -9.64 1.42 -7.20
CA VAL A 94 -10.27 2.30 -6.20
C VAL A 94 -10.91 1.43 -5.13
N TYR A 95 -10.67 1.74 -3.87
CA TYR A 95 -11.17 0.96 -2.72
C TYR A 95 -12.34 1.68 -2.05
N GLU A 96 -13.21 0.92 -1.41
CA GLU A 96 -14.39 1.46 -0.75
C GLU A 96 -14.04 2.26 0.51
N THR A 97 -14.68 3.43 0.66
CA THR A 97 -14.61 4.24 1.89
C THR A 97 -15.75 3.93 2.86
N GLY A 98 -16.78 3.21 2.41
CA GLY A 98 -18.07 3.09 3.11
C GLY A 98 -19.01 4.27 2.85
N ILE A 99 -18.57 5.34 2.18
CA ILE A 99 -19.42 6.46 1.73
C ILE A 99 -19.80 6.18 0.29
N ASP A 100 -21.10 6.04 0.02
CA ASP A 100 -21.57 5.75 -1.33
C ASP A 100 -21.24 6.88 -2.30
N GLY A 101 -20.64 6.54 -3.44
CA GLY A 101 -20.16 7.50 -4.43
C GLY A 101 -18.74 8.02 -4.21
N ILE A 102 -18.08 7.65 -3.10
CA ILE A 102 -16.69 8.01 -2.81
C ILE A 102 -15.86 6.75 -2.52
N GLY A 103 -14.80 6.57 -3.27
CA GLY A 103 -13.75 5.60 -2.99
C GLY A 103 -12.44 6.27 -2.63
N PHE A 104 -11.42 5.48 -2.35
CA PHE A 104 -10.08 6.00 -2.12
C PHE A 104 -9.00 5.19 -2.83
N GLN A 105 -7.88 5.85 -3.05
CA GLN A 105 -6.61 5.25 -3.43
C GLN A 105 -5.54 5.72 -2.45
N VAL A 106 -4.51 4.93 -2.27
CA VAL A 106 -3.30 5.34 -1.55
C VAL A 106 -2.08 5.14 -2.44
N SER A 107 -1.02 5.87 -2.18
CA SER A 107 0.22 5.70 -2.94
C SER A 107 0.94 4.41 -2.57
N ASP A 108 1.60 3.81 -3.55
CA ASP A 108 2.57 2.74 -3.32
C ASP A 108 3.84 3.34 -2.67
N LEU A 109 4.44 2.62 -1.70
CA LEU A 109 5.65 3.09 -1.02
C LEU A 109 6.92 2.79 -1.81
N LEU A 110 6.94 1.72 -2.58
CA LEU A 110 8.15 1.24 -3.24
C LEU A 110 8.17 1.47 -4.73
N ARG A 111 7.00 1.61 -5.35
CA ARG A 111 6.87 1.72 -6.80
C ARG A 111 6.61 3.15 -7.23
N SER A 112 7.35 3.55 -8.24
CA SER A 112 7.07 4.75 -9.00
C SER A 112 7.08 4.40 -10.49
N ARG A 113 6.26 5.07 -11.28
CA ARG A 113 6.24 4.92 -12.73
C ARG A 113 6.68 6.24 -13.36
N ASN A 114 7.79 6.20 -14.09
CA ASN A 114 8.37 7.39 -14.73
C ASN A 114 8.59 8.56 -13.74
N GLY A 115 9.05 8.26 -12.51
CA GLY A 115 9.24 9.26 -11.47
C GLY A 115 7.96 9.75 -10.78
N HIS A 116 6.79 9.25 -11.18
CA HIS A 116 5.50 9.60 -10.56
C HIS A 116 5.08 8.55 -9.54
N ILE A 117 4.50 9.01 -8.43
CA ILE A 117 3.89 8.16 -7.41
C ILE A 117 2.72 7.41 -8.05
N VAL A 118 2.70 6.09 -7.92
CA VAL A 118 1.60 5.25 -8.41
C VAL A 118 0.63 4.89 -7.28
N ALA A 119 -0.61 4.62 -7.65
CA ALA A 119 -1.59 4.08 -6.72
C ALA A 119 -1.21 2.66 -6.29
N ALA A 120 -1.38 2.37 -5.00
CA ALA A 120 -1.16 1.04 -4.44
C ALA A 120 -2.24 0.07 -4.92
N GLU A 121 -1.82 -1.12 -5.27
CA GLU A 121 -2.68 -2.24 -5.62
C GLU A 121 -2.52 -3.32 -4.56
N ALA A 122 -3.63 -3.71 -3.91
CA ALA A 122 -3.60 -4.76 -2.90
C ALA A 122 -3.15 -6.08 -3.52
N GLY A 123 -2.23 -6.74 -2.86
CA GLY A 123 -1.66 -8.01 -3.34
C GLY A 123 -0.19 -8.15 -3.06
N ASN A 124 0.39 -9.13 -3.71
CA ASN A 124 1.78 -9.53 -3.54
C ASN A 124 2.55 -9.33 -4.82
N THR A 125 3.72 -8.74 -4.71
CA THR A 125 4.64 -8.62 -5.84
C THR A 125 6.05 -8.95 -5.37
N LEU A 126 6.86 -9.51 -6.25
CA LEU A 126 8.28 -9.70 -5.95
C LEU A 126 8.92 -8.33 -5.69
N VAL A 127 9.73 -8.27 -4.65
CA VAL A 127 10.56 -7.09 -4.42
C VAL A 127 11.52 -6.98 -5.60
N PRO A 128 11.62 -5.81 -6.27
CA PRO A 128 12.50 -5.66 -7.42
C PRO A 128 13.95 -6.00 -7.05
N ILE A 129 14.51 -7.04 -7.68
CA ILE A 129 15.85 -7.58 -7.38
C ILE A 129 16.97 -6.61 -7.78
N GLU A 130 16.69 -5.65 -8.64
CA GLU A 130 17.69 -4.73 -9.19
C GLU A 130 18.32 -3.78 -8.16
N LYS A 131 17.72 -3.68 -6.99
CA LYS A 131 18.21 -2.80 -5.92
C LYS A 131 18.38 -3.60 -4.63
N THR A 132 19.62 -3.82 -4.25
CA THR A 132 19.99 -4.41 -2.96
C THR A 132 19.60 -3.53 -1.78
N SER A 133 19.38 -2.24 -2.03
CA SER A 133 18.93 -1.25 -1.05
C SER A 133 17.79 -0.43 -1.65
N GLN A 134 16.68 -0.34 -0.96
CA GLN A 134 15.51 0.43 -1.37
C GLN A 134 15.18 1.48 -0.32
N ASN A 135 15.03 2.69 -0.81
CA ASN A 135 14.47 3.78 -0.02
C ASN A 135 12.99 3.88 -0.36
N TYR A 136 12.11 3.84 0.61
CA TYR A 136 10.71 4.09 0.36
C TYR A 136 10.31 5.53 0.70
N TYR A 137 9.25 5.98 0.08
CA TYR A 137 8.78 7.35 0.24
C TYR A 137 8.42 7.62 1.69
N GLN A 138 8.78 8.83 2.15
CA GLN A 138 8.43 9.29 3.50
C GLN A 138 6.96 9.68 3.62
N ASP A 139 6.29 9.89 2.49
CA ASP A 139 4.92 10.38 2.45
C ASP A 139 4.01 9.39 1.76
N VAL A 140 2.91 9.06 2.42
CA VAL A 140 1.77 8.39 1.79
C VAL A 140 0.79 9.45 1.30
N THR A 141 0.39 9.35 0.05
CA THR A 141 -0.68 10.20 -0.50
C THR A 141 -1.97 9.40 -0.53
N ILE A 142 -3.05 10.03 -0.07
CA ILE A 142 -4.41 9.50 -0.18
C ILE A 142 -5.18 10.38 -1.17
N TRP A 143 -5.85 9.74 -2.11
CA TRP A 143 -6.77 10.38 -3.04
C TRP A 143 -8.18 9.88 -2.75
N LEU A 144 -9.16 10.77 -2.66
CA LEU A 144 -10.57 10.42 -2.71
C LEU A 144 -11.03 10.50 -4.15
N ILE A 145 -11.72 9.47 -4.59
CA ILE A 145 -12.10 9.27 -6.00
C ILE A 145 -13.62 9.20 -6.09
N LYS A 146 -14.18 9.87 -7.09
CA LYS A 146 -15.60 9.76 -7.40
C LYS A 146 -15.91 8.36 -7.97
N THR A 147 -16.85 7.64 -7.35
CA THR A 147 -17.20 6.26 -7.78
C THR A 147 -18.58 6.11 -8.37
N LYS A 148 -19.45 7.11 -8.18
CA LYS A 148 -20.80 7.18 -8.76
C LYS A 148 -21.15 8.58 -9.23
N ASN A 149 -22.11 8.71 -10.12
CA ASN A 149 -22.59 10.03 -10.56
C ASN A 149 -23.17 10.85 -9.41
N VAL A 150 -23.86 10.20 -8.48
CA VAL A 150 -24.43 10.82 -7.28
C VAL A 150 -23.66 10.31 -6.07
N ILE A 151 -23.31 11.23 -5.18
CA ILE A 151 -22.64 10.93 -3.90
C ILE A 151 -23.71 10.97 -2.82
N ASP A 152 -23.82 9.90 -2.02
CA ASP A 152 -24.68 9.89 -0.85
C ASP A 152 -24.03 10.72 0.27
N THR A 153 -24.64 11.87 0.55
CA THR A 153 -24.14 12.83 1.54
C THR A 153 -24.50 12.46 2.98
N SER A 154 -25.34 11.43 3.18
CA SER A 154 -25.75 10.95 4.51
C SER A 154 -24.87 9.83 5.06
N GLY A 155 -24.02 9.23 4.22
CA GLY A 155 -23.20 8.09 4.57
C GLY A 155 -22.10 8.43 5.56
N THR A 156 -21.90 7.55 6.52
CA THR A 156 -20.71 7.55 7.40
C THR A 156 -19.70 6.58 6.85
N GLY A 157 -18.46 7.03 6.70
CA GLY A 157 -17.38 6.17 6.19
C GLY A 157 -17.08 4.99 7.11
N SER A 158 -16.68 3.87 6.50
CA SER A 158 -15.94 2.83 7.20
C SER A 158 -14.57 3.40 7.63
N ASN A 159 -13.85 2.65 8.46
CA ASN A 159 -12.49 3.02 8.86
C ASN A 159 -11.49 2.09 8.15
N PRO A 160 -11.24 2.24 6.83
CA PRO A 160 -10.33 1.37 6.13
C PRO A 160 -8.91 1.44 6.72
N SER A 161 -8.19 0.34 6.60
CA SER A 161 -6.77 0.26 6.96
C SER A 161 -5.94 -0.15 5.76
N VAL A 162 -4.68 0.26 5.77
CA VAL A 162 -3.69 -0.10 4.74
C VAL A 162 -2.40 -0.50 5.43
N SER A 163 -1.82 -1.63 5.04
CA SER A 163 -0.50 -2.04 5.51
C SER A 163 0.42 -2.36 4.35
N TYR A 164 1.68 -2.00 4.52
CA TYR A 164 2.78 -2.27 3.60
C TYR A 164 3.80 -3.12 4.34
N SER A 165 4.11 -4.27 3.79
CA SER A 165 5.05 -5.20 4.41
C SER A 165 5.93 -5.88 3.38
N VAL A 166 7.05 -6.43 3.86
CA VAL A 166 7.97 -7.26 3.07
C VAL A 166 8.18 -8.57 3.83
N GLY A 167 8.22 -9.69 3.14
CA GLY A 167 8.50 -10.96 3.77
C GLY A 167 8.28 -12.16 2.88
N ASN A 168 8.58 -13.34 3.45
CA ASN A 168 8.41 -14.59 2.75
C ASN A 168 6.97 -15.10 2.91
N LEU A 169 6.29 -15.32 1.81
CA LEU A 169 4.91 -15.81 1.79
C LEU A 169 4.72 -17.24 2.32
N THR A 170 5.80 -18.02 2.44
CA THR A 170 5.69 -19.38 2.97
C THR A 170 5.28 -19.42 4.43
N THR A 171 5.61 -18.36 5.19
CA THR A 171 5.27 -18.22 6.60
C THR A 171 3.93 -17.53 6.83
N ASN A 172 3.59 -16.55 6.00
CA ASN A 172 2.30 -15.85 6.07
C ASN A 172 1.89 -15.24 4.71
N PRO A 173 0.92 -15.85 3.99
CA PRO A 173 0.55 -15.41 2.64
C PRO A 173 -0.16 -14.05 2.58
N LYS A 174 -0.59 -13.49 3.70
CA LYS A 174 -1.34 -12.23 3.74
C LYS A 174 -0.57 -11.06 4.36
N LYS A 175 0.53 -11.34 5.05
CA LYS A 175 1.30 -10.31 5.75
C LYS A 175 2.77 -10.70 5.77
N GLY A 176 3.64 -9.87 5.23
CA GLY A 176 5.07 -10.08 5.33
C GLY A 176 5.57 -10.04 6.77
N ASP A 177 6.66 -10.72 7.04
CA ASP A 177 7.27 -10.81 8.37
C ASP A 177 7.71 -9.45 8.91
N ARG A 178 7.84 -8.46 8.02
CA ARG A 178 8.31 -7.11 8.33
C ARG A 178 7.38 -6.06 7.81
N LEU A 179 6.78 -5.39 8.75
CA LEU A 179 5.90 -4.28 8.49
C LEU A 179 6.73 -3.02 8.19
N LEU A 180 6.49 -2.41 7.05
CA LEU A 180 7.13 -1.15 6.65
C LEU A 180 6.36 0.04 7.22
N TYR A 181 5.04 0.09 6.96
CA TYR A 181 4.17 1.17 7.38
C TYR A 181 2.73 0.70 7.47
N THR A 182 1.96 1.26 8.38
CA THR A 182 0.53 0.97 8.52
C THR A 182 -0.28 2.24 8.76
N LEU A 183 -1.31 2.43 7.96
CA LEU A 183 -2.47 3.26 8.27
C LEU A 183 -3.49 2.34 8.96
N SER A 184 -3.50 2.33 10.29
CA SER A 184 -4.37 1.43 11.05
C SER A 184 -5.85 1.81 10.95
N SER A 185 -6.13 3.07 10.61
CA SER A 185 -7.48 3.57 10.38
C SER A 185 -7.43 4.86 9.60
N ILE A 186 -8.24 4.97 8.55
CA ILE A 186 -8.50 6.20 7.82
C ILE A 186 -9.92 6.62 8.16
N LYS A 187 -10.07 7.64 8.99
CA LYS A 187 -11.37 8.16 9.43
C LYS A 187 -11.78 9.35 8.57
N PHE A 188 -13.05 9.40 8.19
CA PHE A 188 -13.64 10.52 7.47
C PHE A 188 -14.54 11.29 8.43
N LYS A 189 -14.29 12.59 8.59
CA LYS A 189 -15.03 13.44 9.53
C LYS A 189 -15.29 14.81 8.94
N ASP A 190 -16.44 15.41 9.29
CA ASP A 190 -16.80 16.77 8.90
C ASP A 190 -16.68 17.01 7.39
N ILE A 191 -17.34 16.16 6.60
CA ILE A 191 -17.36 16.27 5.15
C ILE A 191 -18.34 17.38 4.74
N ASN A 192 -17.80 18.42 4.12
CA ASN A 192 -18.58 19.51 3.53
C ASN A 192 -18.80 19.23 2.06
N TYR A 193 -19.98 18.80 1.71
CA TYR A 193 -20.39 18.59 0.32
C TYR A 193 -20.72 19.94 -0.33
N ARG A 194 -20.16 20.19 -1.50
CA ARG A 194 -20.37 21.44 -2.24
C ARG A 194 -20.96 21.12 -3.59
N ASN A 195 -22.17 21.62 -3.82
CA ASN A 195 -22.69 21.70 -5.17
C ASN A 195 -22.04 22.90 -5.86
N THR A 196 -21.19 22.66 -6.84
CA THR A 196 -20.50 23.67 -7.64
C THR A 196 -21.24 24.01 -8.94
N SER A 197 -22.49 23.51 -9.11
CA SER A 197 -23.30 23.92 -10.24
C SER A 197 -23.48 25.43 -10.17
N CYS A 198 -22.83 26.16 -11.07
CA CYS A 198 -23.10 27.58 -11.29
C CYS A 198 -24.57 27.70 -11.69
N ASN A 199 -25.38 28.37 -10.89
CA ASN A 199 -26.63 28.92 -11.37
C ASN A 199 -26.28 29.97 -12.41
N ILE A 200 -26.49 29.66 -13.69
CA ILE A 200 -26.52 30.60 -14.82
C ILE A 200 -27.83 31.31 -14.77
#